data_62d1d08e459738f9e161a0b007a54126
#
_entry.id   62d1d08e459738f9e161a0b007a54126
#
_cell.length_a   1.000
_cell.length_b   1.000
_cell.length_c   1.000
_cell.angle_alpha   90.00
_cell.angle_beta   90.00
_cell.angle_gamma   90.00
#
_symmetry.space_group_name_H-M   'P 1'
#
loop_
_entity.id
_entity.type
_entity.pdbx_description
1 polymer ?
#
loop_
_entity_poly.entity_id
_entity_poly.type
_entity_poly.pdbx_seq_one_letter_code
_entity_poly.pdbx_strand_id
1 'polypeptide(L)'
;MLPAFPEGSRVVFIGDSITAENLSLQWIIRAYKQTDGYKSIRFFNCGVAGGTAEFAVESYEKDIKRYNPTHAVVSFGINDSRREFLLENRDEKRLEILTEAYEKYKISMSRLLDMLLSDGVDVILSTPFPYDEYSDSPEAPLPGGYALMLGYSEFVRLLAKEKGVKLYDANACISKVMASESVFSNDRIHPHSHGYYVLAREFLSQQGIDVGAESPLPEYFTRWHSYVARLRKVQAAECMIVRSLGLTFDSPTDEKMAIMSDRVASEDFGRPVFESFYRAYVADKPHEEELYSLIDEAYENEIM
;
A
#
# COMPACT_ATOMS: atom_id res chain seq x y z
N MET A 1 -12.22 3.36 18.71
CA MET A 1 -10.86 3.88 18.96
C MET A 1 -9.89 2.73 18.78
N LEU A 2 -8.81 2.92 18.03
CA LEU A 2 -7.78 1.91 17.81
C LEU A 2 -6.78 1.95 19.00
N PRO A 3 -6.18 0.82 19.40
CA PRO A 3 -5.09 0.84 20.35
C PRO A 3 -3.84 1.46 19.69
N ALA A 4 -3.07 2.23 20.48
CA ALA A 4 -1.71 2.57 20.09
C ALA A 4 -0.84 1.31 20.09
N PHE A 5 0.21 1.29 19.26
CA PHE A 5 1.14 0.17 19.23
C PHE A 5 1.97 0.16 20.52
N PRO A 6 2.04 -0.97 21.24
CA PRO A 6 2.81 -1.06 22.45
C PRO A 6 4.32 -0.98 22.20
N GLU A 7 5.07 -0.65 23.24
CA GLU A 7 6.52 -0.63 23.20
C GLU A 7 7.11 -1.99 22.76
N GLY A 8 8.16 -1.95 21.95
CA GLY A 8 8.77 -3.16 21.39
C GLY A 8 8.03 -3.76 20.18
N SER A 9 6.94 -3.12 19.72
CA SER A 9 6.22 -3.59 18.55
C SER A 9 7.05 -3.52 17.27
N ARG A 10 6.78 -4.46 16.38
CA ARG A 10 7.27 -4.52 15.01
C ARG A 10 6.06 -4.44 14.09
N VAL A 11 5.83 -3.24 13.55
CA VAL A 11 4.60 -2.88 12.85
C VAL A 11 4.86 -2.87 11.35
N VAL A 12 4.18 -3.72 10.60
CA VAL A 12 4.22 -3.72 9.14
C VAL A 12 2.99 -2.97 8.58
N PHE A 13 3.23 -2.08 7.63
CA PHE A 13 2.18 -1.45 6.83
C PHE A 13 2.14 -2.14 5.47
N ILE A 14 1.06 -2.86 5.20
CA ILE A 14 0.86 -3.70 4.01
C ILE A 14 -0.19 -3.03 3.13
N GLY A 15 0.13 -2.79 1.86
CA GLY A 15 -0.78 -2.10 0.96
C GLY A 15 -0.24 -1.90 -0.45
N ASP A 16 -0.88 -1.01 -1.16
CA ASP A 16 -0.57 -0.65 -2.54
C ASP A 16 0.38 0.56 -2.67
N SER A 17 0.28 1.31 -3.77
CA SER A 17 1.10 2.50 -4.05
C SER A 17 0.96 3.57 -2.97
N ILE A 18 -0.21 3.76 -2.37
CA ILE A 18 -0.42 4.77 -1.32
C ILE A 18 0.45 4.46 -0.10
N THR A 19 0.56 3.18 0.26
CA THR A 19 1.48 2.73 1.32
C THR A 19 2.94 2.79 0.86
N ALA A 20 3.22 2.38 -0.39
CA ALA A 20 4.58 2.32 -0.94
C ALA A 20 5.29 3.68 -0.98
N GLU A 21 4.56 4.79 -1.20
CA GLU A 21 5.11 6.16 -1.16
C GLU A 21 5.75 6.53 0.19
N ASN A 22 5.43 5.80 1.25
CA ASN A 22 6.07 5.93 2.56
C ASN A 22 5.85 7.27 3.30
N LEU A 23 5.13 8.22 2.71
CA LEU A 23 5.01 9.59 3.26
C LEU A 23 4.12 9.63 4.50
N SER A 24 2.96 8.98 4.50
CA SER A 24 2.12 8.89 5.70
C SER A 24 2.81 8.13 6.82
N LEU A 25 3.59 7.09 6.50
CA LEU A 25 4.34 6.33 7.49
C LEU A 25 5.44 7.17 8.17
N GLN A 26 6.10 8.08 7.45
CA GLN A 26 7.08 9.00 8.03
C GLN A 26 6.41 9.92 9.08
N TRP A 27 5.20 10.43 8.80
CA TRP A 27 4.42 11.20 9.78
C TRP A 27 4.04 10.38 11.01
N ILE A 28 3.63 9.12 10.81
CA ILE A 28 3.28 8.20 11.90
C ILE A 28 4.52 7.94 12.77
N ILE A 29 5.66 7.59 12.18
CA ILE A 29 6.92 7.37 12.90
C ILE A 29 7.30 8.62 13.71
N ARG A 30 7.24 9.80 13.09
CA ARG A 30 7.55 11.07 13.77
C ARG A 30 6.67 11.28 15.00
N ALA A 31 5.36 11.06 14.87
CA ALA A 31 4.42 11.24 15.98
C ALA A 31 4.72 10.28 17.13
N TYR A 32 4.96 9.00 16.81
CA TYR A 32 5.32 8.00 17.81
C TYR A 32 6.64 8.34 18.53
N LYS A 33 7.65 8.82 17.81
CA LYS A 33 8.94 9.21 18.42
C LYS A 33 8.84 10.41 19.36
N GLN A 34 7.87 11.28 19.16
CA GLN A 34 7.63 12.42 20.05
C GLN A 34 6.84 12.02 21.31
N THR A 35 6.28 10.82 21.35
CA THR A 35 5.47 10.33 22.47
C THR A 35 6.33 9.45 23.38
N ASP A 36 6.42 9.81 24.66
CA ASP A 36 7.17 9.03 25.63
C ASP A 36 6.64 7.59 25.73
N GLY A 37 7.53 6.61 25.79
CA GLY A 37 7.18 5.19 25.87
C GLY A 37 7.10 4.45 24.53
N TYR A 38 7.22 5.14 23.38
CA TYR A 38 7.11 4.51 22.07
C TYR A 38 8.44 4.44 21.27
N LYS A 39 9.56 4.71 21.94
CA LYS A 39 10.88 4.81 21.29
C LYS A 39 11.40 3.49 20.72
N SER A 40 10.93 2.35 21.21
CA SER A 40 11.37 1.01 20.79
C SER A 40 10.49 0.37 19.71
N ILE A 41 9.51 1.11 19.17
CA ILE A 41 8.65 0.61 18.11
C ILE A 41 9.37 0.71 16.77
N ARG A 42 9.41 -0.39 16.02
CA ARG A 42 9.92 -0.44 14.66
C ARG A 42 8.78 -0.49 13.65
N PHE A 43 8.87 0.32 12.63
CA PHE A 43 7.89 0.41 11.55
C PHE A 43 8.50 -0.03 10.23
N PHE A 44 7.77 -0.86 9.49
CA PHE A 44 8.20 -1.39 8.20
C PHE A 44 7.15 -1.07 7.14
N ASN A 45 7.61 -0.56 6.00
CA ASN A 45 6.76 -0.37 4.84
C ASN A 45 6.76 -1.65 4.00
N CYS A 46 5.60 -2.27 3.81
CA CYS A 46 5.38 -3.42 2.93
C CYS A 46 4.36 -3.07 1.82
N GLY A 47 4.26 -1.77 1.46
CA GLY A 47 3.46 -1.33 0.33
C GLY A 47 4.14 -1.59 -1.00
N VAL A 48 3.37 -1.94 -2.04
CA VAL A 48 3.89 -2.18 -3.39
C VAL A 48 3.03 -1.43 -4.41
N ALA A 49 3.67 -0.60 -5.24
CA ALA A 49 2.94 0.15 -6.28
C ALA A 49 2.26 -0.83 -7.27
N GLY A 50 0.98 -0.62 -7.52
CA GLY A 50 0.15 -1.55 -8.29
C GLY A 50 -0.24 -2.84 -7.54
N GLY A 51 0.19 -2.99 -6.29
CA GLY A 51 -0.07 -4.16 -5.46
C GLY A 51 -1.56 -4.42 -5.21
N THR A 52 -1.89 -5.69 -5.07
CA THR A 52 -3.22 -6.20 -4.72
C THR A 52 -3.12 -7.09 -3.50
N ALA A 53 -4.25 -7.40 -2.88
CA ALA A 53 -4.29 -8.36 -1.78
C ALA A 53 -3.76 -9.74 -2.20
N GLU A 54 -3.99 -10.16 -3.44
CA GLU A 54 -3.43 -11.41 -3.99
C GLU A 54 -1.90 -11.36 -4.02
N PHE A 55 -1.32 -10.26 -4.53
CA PHE A 55 0.13 -10.10 -4.57
C PHE A 55 0.73 -10.18 -3.16
N ALA A 56 0.08 -9.56 -2.16
CA ALA A 56 0.54 -9.64 -0.78
C ALA A 56 0.49 -11.06 -0.20
N VAL A 57 -0.48 -11.88 -0.61
CA VAL A 57 -0.55 -13.31 -0.24
C VAL A 57 0.63 -14.07 -0.85
N GLU A 58 0.92 -13.85 -2.14
CA GLU A 58 1.98 -14.54 -2.86
C GLU A 58 3.38 -14.16 -2.36
N SER A 59 3.59 -12.88 -2.02
CA SER A 59 4.87 -12.37 -1.52
C SER A 59 5.02 -12.43 0.01
N TYR A 60 4.05 -13.01 0.73
CA TYR A 60 3.94 -12.94 2.18
C TYR A 60 5.22 -13.34 2.93
N GLU A 61 5.75 -14.53 2.63
CA GLU A 61 6.95 -15.06 3.31
C GLU A 61 8.17 -14.15 3.09
N LYS A 62 8.34 -13.68 1.85
CA LYS A 62 9.50 -12.89 1.43
C LYS A 62 9.42 -11.44 1.91
N ASP A 63 8.27 -10.79 1.76
CA ASP A 63 8.16 -9.33 1.85
C ASP A 63 7.50 -8.85 3.16
N ILE A 64 6.81 -9.73 3.88
CA ILE A 64 6.07 -9.38 5.09
C ILE A 64 6.62 -10.16 6.29
N LYS A 65 6.57 -11.47 6.27
CA LYS A 65 6.93 -12.34 7.38
C LYS A 65 8.41 -12.21 7.78
N ARG A 66 9.29 -11.88 6.83
CA ARG A 66 10.72 -11.64 7.11
C ARG A 66 10.97 -10.61 8.21
N TYR A 67 10.08 -9.65 8.39
CA TYR A 67 10.16 -8.66 9.47
C TYR A 67 9.71 -9.20 10.82
N ASN A 68 9.22 -10.44 10.89
CA ASN A 68 8.68 -11.06 12.10
C ASN A 68 7.71 -10.11 12.81
N PRO A 69 6.65 -9.64 12.15
CA PRO A 69 5.76 -8.61 12.67
C PRO A 69 5.01 -9.07 13.91
N THR A 70 4.77 -8.13 14.83
CA THR A 70 3.84 -8.30 15.96
C THR A 70 2.51 -7.61 15.67
N HIS A 71 2.51 -6.60 14.80
CA HIS A 71 1.33 -5.85 14.40
C HIS A 71 1.35 -5.60 12.89
N ALA A 72 0.18 -5.55 12.29
CA ALA A 72 0.02 -5.21 10.88
C ALA A 72 -1.13 -4.22 10.67
N VAL A 73 -0.93 -3.27 9.75
CA VAL A 73 -1.99 -2.44 9.17
C VAL A 73 -2.13 -2.83 7.70
N VAL A 74 -3.31 -3.29 7.29
CA VAL A 74 -3.56 -3.84 5.95
C VAL A 74 -4.56 -2.98 5.20
N SER A 75 -4.18 -2.45 4.02
CA SER A 75 -5.02 -1.58 3.20
C SER A 75 -4.88 -1.90 1.71
N PHE A 76 -5.92 -2.49 1.12
CA PHE A 76 -6.02 -2.83 -0.31
C PHE A 76 -7.41 -2.53 -0.84
N GLY A 77 -7.56 -2.52 -2.17
CA GLY A 77 -8.85 -2.44 -2.84
C GLY A 77 -8.83 -1.66 -4.15
N ILE A 78 -8.09 -0.56 -4.24
CA ILE A 78 -8.13 0.32 -5.43
C ILE A 78 -7.59 -0.38 -6.69
N ASN A 79 -6.54 -1.19 -6.58
CA ASN A 79 -5.98 -1.97 -7.70
C ASN A 79 -6.74 -3.30 -7.89
N ASP A 80 -7.23 -3.88 -6.81
CA ASP A 80 -8.04 -5.10 -6.83
C ASP A 80 -9.35 -4.88 -7.58
N SER A 81 -9.88 -3.67 -7.55
CA SER A 81 -11.21 -3.34 -8.08
C SER A 81 -11.30 -3.32 -9.60
N ARG A 82 -10.18 -3.35 -10.33
CA ARG A 82 -10.16 -3.22 -11.79
C ARG A 82 -11.00 -2.03 -12.27
N ARG A 83 -10.90 -0.92 -11.56
CA ARG A 83 -11.70 0.30 -11.77
C ARG A 83 -11.63 0.85 -13.19
N GLU A 84 -10.56 0.58 -13.92
CA GLU A 84 -10.39 0.96 -15.32
C GLU A 84 -11.56 0.49 -16.20
N PHE A 85 -12.17 -0.62 -15.84
CA PHE A 85 -13.36 -1.13 -16.54
C PHE A 85 -14.64 -0.36 -16.24
N LEU A 86 -14.64 0.62 -15.35
CA LEU A 86 -15.78 1.52 -15.16
C LEU A 86 -16.01 2.46 -16.36
N LEU A 87 -14.97 2.74 -17.16
CA LEU A 87 -15.06 3.60 -18.37
C LEU A 87 -15.62 2.88 -19.59
N GLU A 88 -15.58 1.55 -19.62
CA GLU A 88 -16.01 0.77 -20.77
C GLU A 88 -17.55 0.73 -20.87
N ASN A 89 -18.06 0.43 -22.06
CA ASN A 89 -19.50 0.24 -22.25
C ASN A 89 -20.05 -0.77 -21.26
N ARG A 90 -21.26 -0.53 -20.75
CA ARG A 90 -21.93 -1.42 -19.80
C ARG A 90 -22.42 -2.69 -20.50
N ASP A 91 -21.52 -3.62 -20.76
CA ASP A 91 -21.80 -4.94 -21.28
C ASP A 91 -21.64 -6.03 -20.21
N GLU A 92 -22.08 -7.23 -20.52
CA GLU A 92 -22.02 -8.39 -19.61
C GLU A 92 -20.58 -8.74 -19.25
N LYS A 93 -19.66 -8.65 -20.20
CA LYS A 93 -18.24 -8.96 -20.00
C LYS A 93 -17.58 -8.05 -18.98
N ARG A 94 -17.91 -6.78 -18.99
CA ARG A 94 -17.43 -5.81 -17.98
C ARG A 94 -17.92 -6.16 -16.60
N LEU A 95 -19.22 -6.48 -16.45
CA LEU A 95 -19.79 -6.88 -15.17
C LEU A 95 -19.14 -8.16 -14.64
N GLU A 96 -18.84 -9.11 -15.53
CA GLU A 96 -18.12 -10.34 -15.20
C GLU A 96 -16.73 -10.01 -14.63
N ILE A 97 -15.93 -9.18 -15.31
CA ILE A 97 -14.59 -8.78 -14.88
C ILE A 97 -14.63 -8.09 -13.49
N LEU A 98 -15.56 -7.15 -13.28
CA LEU A 98 -15.68 -6.46 -12.00
C LEU A 98 -16.13 -7.39 -10.87
N THR A 99 -17.02 -8.36 -11.19
CA THR A 99 -17.48 -9.37 -10.23
C THR A 99 -16.36 -10.33 -9.86
N GLU A 100 -15.63 -10.86 -10.84
CA GLU A 100 -14.47 -11.72 -10.62
C GLU A 100 -13.39 -11.01 -9.79
N ALA A 101 -13.11 -9.74 -10.10
CA ALA A 101 -12.16 -8.91 -9.35
C ALA A 101 -12.57 -8.77 -7.88
N TYR A 102 -13.86 -8.54 -7.63
CA TYR A 102 -14.38 -8.43 -6.26
C TYR A 102 -14.31 -9.77 -5.51
N GLU A 103 -14.67 -10.90 -6.14
CA GLU A 103 -14.56 -12.22 -5.51
C GLU A 103 -13.10 -12.56 -5.20
N LYS A 104 -12.19 -12.29 -6.13
CA LYS A 104 -10.75 -12.48 -5.95
C LYS A 104 -10.20 -11.65 -4.79
N TYR A 105 -10.61 -10.39 -4.69
CA TYR A 105 -10.26 -9.52 -3.57
C TYR A 105 -10.71 -10.11 -2.23
N LYS A 106 -11.98 -10.56 -2.14
CA LYS A 106 -12.52 -11.15 -0.90
C LYS A 106 -11.72 -12.38 -0.45
N ILE A 107 -11.41 -13.27 -1.39
CA ILE A 107 -10.62 -14.48 -1.12
C ILE A 107 -9.23 -14.10 -0.65
N SER A 108 -8.56 -13.18 -1.35
CA SER A 108 -7.18 -12.79 -1.06
C SER A 108 -7.04 -12.04 0.26
N MET A 109 -7.96 -11.11 0.56
CA MET A 109 -7.99 -10.40 1.85
C MET A 109 -8.24 -11.36 3.03
N SER A 110 -9.18 -12.31 2.87
CA SER A 110 -9.44 -13.30 3.90
C SER A 110 -8.22 -14.18 4.14
N ARG A 111 -7.55 -14.63 3.06
CA ARG A 111 -6.35 -15.47 3.13
C ARG A 111 -5.18 -14.71 3.76
N LEU A 112 -4.91 -13.48 3.35
CA LEU A 112 -3.85 -12.66 3.94
C LEU A 112 -4.06 -12.46 5.44
N LEU A 113 -5.31 -12.18 5.84
CA LEU A 113 -5.66 -12.03 7.25
C LEU A 113 -5.44 -13.34 8.02
N ASP A 114 -5.86 -14.49 7.47
CA ASP A 114 -5.67 -15.79 8.12
C ASP A 114 -4.18 -16.14 8.27
N MET A 115 -3.32 -15.78 7.30
CA MET A 115 -1.86 -15.95 7.39
C MET A 115 -1.28 -15.10 8.53
N LEU A 116 -1.63 -13.81 8.60
CA LEU A 116 -1.19 -12.91 9.67
C LEU A 116 -1.62 -13.39 11.06
N LEU A 117 -2.88 -13.78 11.20
CA LEU A 117 -3.43 -14.29 12.47
C LEU A 117 -2.78 -15.61 12.90
N SER A 118 -2.49 -16.51 11.94
CA SER A 118 -1.80 -17.78 12.25
C SER A 118 -0.37 -17.58 12.69
N ASP A 119 0.28 -16.50 12.26
CA ASP A 119 1.61 -16.09 12.73
C ASP A 119 1.56 -15.28 14.05
N GLY A 120 0.37 -15.11 14.66
CA GLY A 120 0.19 -14.40 15.92
C GLY A 120 0.26 -12.89 15.84
N VAL A 121 0.02 -12.32 14.66
CA VAL A 121 0.08 -10.87 14.40
C VAL A 121 -1.24 -10.20 14.80
N ASP A 122 -1.16 -9.12 15.58
CA ASP A 122 -2.31 -8.25 15.84
C ASP A 122 -2.60 -7.38 14.61
N VAL A 123 -3.81 -7.51 14.04
CA VAL A 123 -4.15 -6.87 12.76
C VAL A 123 -5.13 -5.71 12.95
N ILE A 124 -4.82 -4.59 12.30
CA ILE A 124 -5.76 -3.51 12.00
C ILE A 124 -6.07 -3.62 10.50
N LEU A 125 -7.30 -4.01 10.16
CA LEU A 125 -7.78 -3.91 8.80
C LEU A 125 -8.20 -2.48 8.51
N SER A 126 -7.70 -1.91 7.40
CA SER A 126 -8.15 -0.62 6.87
C SER A 126 -9.11 -0.86 5.72
N THR A 127 -10.24 -0.17 5.72
CA THR A 127 -11.03 -0.08 4.48
C THR A 127 -10.20 0.63 3.41
N PRO A 128 -10.41 0.32 2.10
CA PRO A 128 -9.79 1.08 1.02
C PRO A 128 -10.07 2.58 1.17
N PHE A 129 -9.09 3.42 0.78
CA PHE A 129 -9.34 4.86 0.71
C PHE A 129 -10.43 5.17 -0.32
N PRO A 130 -11.19 6.28 -0.14
CA PRO A 130 -12.20 6.66 -1.11
C PRO A 130 -11.55 7.05 -2.45
N TYR A 131 -12.24 6.79 -3.54
CA TYR A 131 -11.92 7.38 -4.83
C TYR A 131 -12.51 8.80 -4.90
N ASP A 132 -11.71 9.77 -5.30
CA ASP A 132 -12.13 11.19 -5.38
C ASP A 132 -12.90 11.48 -6.67
N GLU A 133 -14.16 11.07 -6.72
CA GLU A 133 -15.01 11.22 -7.90
C GLU A 133 -15.50 12.66 -8.11
N TYR A 134 -15.62 13.42 -7.03
CA TYR A 134 -16.44 14.65 -7.03
C TYR A 134 -15.64 15.95 -6.92
N SER A 135 -14.34 15.91 -6.71
CA SER A 135 -13.52 17.12 -6.68
C SER A 135 -13.38 17.76 -8.06
N ASP A 136 -13.09 19.05 -8.06
CA ASP A 136 -12.73 19.80 -9.26
C ASP A 136 -11.26 19.51 -9.63
N SER A 137 -11.03 18.36 -10.26
CA SER A 137 -9.72 17.92 -10.73
C SER A 137 -9.64 18.01 -12.25
N PRO A 138 -8.46 18.39 -12.84
CA PRO A 138 -8.24 18.41 -14.28
C PRO A 138 -8.47 17.07 -14.98
N GLU A 139 -8.22 15.96 -14.28
CA GLU A 139 -8.47 14.63 -14.82
C GLU A 139 -9.94 14.26 -14.70
N ALA A 140 -10.48 13.63 -15.74
CA ALA A 140 -11.86 13.18 -15.74
C ALA A 140 -12.08 12.09 -14.67
N PRO A 141 -13.19 12.17 -13.91
CA PRO A 141 -13.49 11.12 -12.95
C PRO A 141 -13.91 9.81 -13.63
N LEU A 142 -13.74 8.71 -12.91
CA LEU A 142 -14.35 7.41 -13.23
C LEU A 142 -15.75 7.36 -12.59
N PRO A 143 -16.84 7.48 -13.37
CA PRO A 143 -18.18 7.46 -12.82
C PRO A 143 -18.48 6.15 -12.07
N GLY A 144 -18.85 6.27 -10.80
CA GLY A 144 -19.09 5.13 -9.93
C GLY A 144 -17.86 4.63 -9.16
N GLY A 145 -16.70 5.27 -9.31
CA GLY A 145 -15.48 4.89 -8.59
C GLY A 145 -15.62 5.02 -7.07
N TYR A 146 -16.26 6.09 -6.60
CA TYR A 146 -16.56 6.25 -5.18
C TYR A 146 -17.48 5.14 -4.64
N ALA A 147 -18.56 4.83 -5.36
CA ALA A 147 -19.48 3.77 -4.98
C ALA A 147 -18.82 2.37 -5.00
N LEU A 148 -17.90 2.14 -5.94
CA LEU A 148 -17.12 0.91 -5.99
C LEU A 148 -16.28 0.73 -4.72
N MET A 149 -15.57 1.78 -4.28
CA MET A 149 -14.77 1.74 -3.05
C MET A 149 -15.65 1.59 -1.79
N LEU A 150 -16.87 2.11 -1.77
CA LEU A 150 -17.82 1.84 -0.69
C LEU A 150 -18.17 0.34 -0.59
N GLY A 151 -18.40 -0.34 -1.71
CA GLY A 151 -18.67 -1.78 -1.74
C GLY A 151 -17.50 -2.62 -1.20
N TYR A 152 -16.28 -2.28 -1.58
CA TYR A 152 -15.07 -2.93 -1.05
C TYR A 152 -14.88 -2.65 0.45
N SER A 153 -15.18 -1.42 0.88
CA SER A 153 -15.13 -1.04 2.29
C SER A 153 -16.12 -1.81 3.14
N GLU A 154 -17.32 -2.06 2.64
CA GLU A 154 -18.34 -2.84 3.37
C GLU A 154 -17.87 -4.28 3.60
N PHE A 155 -17.25 -4.91 2.61
CA PHE A 155 -16.66 -6.22 2.80
C PHE A 155 -15.58 -6.22 3.90
N VAL A 156 -14.68 -5.22 3.92
CA VAL A 156 -13.64 -5.13 4.95
C VAL A 156 -14.25 -4.95 6.35
N ARG A 157 -15.31 -4.15 6.49
CA ARG A 157 -16.05 -4.01 7.76
C ARG A 157 -16.61 -5.35 8.24
N LEU A 158 -17.22 -6.11 7.33
CA LEU A 158 -17.76 -7.43 7.64
C LEU A 158 -16.66 -8.43 8.01
N LEU A 159 -15.57 -8.46 7.25
CA LEU A 159 -14.41 -9.32 7.49
C LEU A 159 -13.76 -9.02 8.85
N ALA A 160 -13.57 -7.74 9.18
CA ALA A 160 -13.01 -7.34 10.48
C ALA A 160 -13.89 -7.80 11.64
N LYS A 161 -15.21 -7.66 11.49
CA LYS A 161 -16.19 -8.14 12.48
C LYS A 161 -16.17 -9.67 12.61
N GLU A 162 -16.17 -10.39 11.49
CA GLU A 162 -16.14 -11.85 11.45
C GLU A 162 -14.89 -12.43 12.14
N LYS A 163 -13.72 -11.88 11.83
CA LYS A 163 -12.42 -12.33 12.37
C LYS A 163 -12.10 -11.74 13.74
N GLY A 164 -12.91 -10.80 14.25
CA GLY A 164 -12.69 -10.16 15.54
C GLY A 164 -11.46 -9.26 15.60
N VAL A 165 -10.97 -8.75 14.47
CA VAL A 165 -9.82 -7.86 14.38
C VAL A 165 -10.22 -6.38 14.45
N LYS A 166 -9.25 -5.50 14.66
CA LYS A 166 -9.49 -4.06 14.68
C LYS A 166 -9.75 -3.52 13.28
N LEU A 167 -10.63 -2.52 13.20
CA LEU A 167 -10.95 -1.84 11.95
C LEU A 167 -10.54 -0.37 12.02
N TYR A 168 -9.78 0.08 11.02
CA TYR A 168 -9.64 1.48 10.65
C TYR A 168 -10.56 1.77 9.47
N ASP A 169 -11.65 2.46 9.70
CA ASP A 169 -12.58 2.83 8.61
C ASP A 169 -12.06 4.05 7.85
N ALA A 170 -10.96 3.85 7.11
CA ALA A 170 -10.28 4.90 6.35
C ALA A 170 -11.21 5.55 5.32
N ASN A 171 -12.06 4.75 4.65
CA ASN A 171 -13.03 5.28 3.69
C ASN A 171 -13.93 6.33 4.33
N ALA A 172 -14.55 6.01 5.46
CA ALA A 172 -15.46 6.92 6.13
C ALA A 172 -14.73 8.15 6.72
N CYS A 173 -13.55 7.94 7.34
CA CYS A 173 -12.76 9.03 7.92
C CYS A 173 -12.30 10.02 6.84
N ILE A 174 -11.69 9.53 5.76
CA ILE A 174 -11.14 10.38 4.70
C ILE A 174 -12.24 11.02 3.87
N SER A 175 -13.33 10.31 3.55
CA SER A 175 -14.49 10.91 2.86
C SER A 175 -15.06 12.10 3.63
N LYS A 176 -15.06 12.04 4.97
CA LYS A 176 -15.49 13.16 5.79
C LYS A 176 -14.54 14.36 5.68
N VAL A 177 -13.23 14.12 5.67
CA VAL A 177 -12.22 15.18 5.53
C VAL A 177 -12.29 15.81 4.14
N MET A 178 -12.49 15.03 3.09
CA MET A 178 -12.62 15.51 1.70
C MET A 178 -13.74 16.53 1.50
N ALA A 179 -14.71 16.61 2.41
CA ALA A 179 -15.75 17.65 2.36
C ALA A 179 -15.20 19.07 2.60
N SER A 180 -14.01 19.22 3.17
CA SER A 180 -13.42 20.52 3.54
C SER A 180 -11.95 20.67 3.17
N GLU A 181 -11.24 19.58 2.91
CA GLU A 181 -9.82 19.57 2.58
C GLU A 181 -9.57 18.79 1.30
N SER A 182 -8.68 19.28 0.43
CA SER A 182 -8.18 18.48 -0.69
C SER A 182 -7.19 17.46 -0.16
N VAL A 183 -7.38 16.19 -0.54
CA VAL A 183 -6.55 15.07 -0.09
C VAL A 183 -5.79 14.42 -1.24
N PHE A 184 -6.47 14.23 -2.37
CA PHE A 184 -5.94 13.48 -3.50
C PHE A 184 -5.38 14.39 -4.60
N SER A 185 -4.41 13.89 -5.33
CA SER A 185 -3.84 14.51 -6.52
C SER A 185 -4.79 14.43 -7.71
N ASN A 186 -4.37 14.97 -8.86
CA ASN A 186 -5.20 15.03 -10.06
C ASN A 186 -5.68 13.65 -10.54
N ASP A 187 -4.95 12.59 -10.26
CA ASP A 187 -5.34 11.22 -10.61
C ASP A 187 -6.47 10.65 -9.73
N ARG A 188 -6.92 11.40 -8.73
CA ARG A 188 -8.07 11.10 -7.87
C ARG A 188 -7.88 9.89 -6.94
N ILE A 189 -6.65 9.39 -6.84
CA ILE A 189 -6.29 8.16 -6.10
C ILE A 189 -5.15 8.40 -5.13
N HIS A 190 -4.04 8.93 -5.64
CA HIS A 190 -2.85 9.14 -4.84
C HIS A 190 -2.96 10.46 -4.08
N PRO A 191 -2.74 10.46 -2.76
CA PRO A 191 -2.69 11.70 -2.01
C PRO A 191 -1.55 12.61 -2.51
N HIS A 192 -1.76 13.91 -2.50
CA HIS A 192 -0.65 14.86 -2.61
C HIS A 192 0.05 15.03 -1.25
N SER A 193 1.10 15.84 -1.14
CA SER A 193 1.91 15.95 0.08
C SER A 193 1.09 16.20 1.35
N HIS A 194 0.19 17.19 1.31
CA HIS A 194 -0.75 17.46 2.41
C HIS A 194 -1.69 16.27 2.64
N GLY A 195 -2.14 15.61 1.58
CA GLY A 195 -3.00 14.43 1.69
C GLY A 195 -2.36 13.32 2.50
N TYR A 196 -1.07 13.03 2.31
CA TYR A 196 -0.36 12.03 3.13
C TYR A 196 -0.26 12.42 4.60
N TYR A 197 -0.11 13.72 4.89
CA TYR A 197 -0.23 14.21 6.27
C TYR A 197 -1.63 13.97 6.84
N VAL A 198 -2.67 14.26 6.06
CA VAL A 198 -4.07 13.99 6.44
C VAL A 198 -4.30 12.51 6.72
N LEU A 199 -3.81 11.59 5.86
CA LEU A 199 -3.95 10.15 6.12
C LEU A 199 -3.31 9.75 7.45
N ALA A 200 -2.11 10.25 7.74
CA ALA A 200 -1.43 9.99 9.01
C ALA A 200 -2.20 10.59 10.20
N ARG A 201 -2.67 11.83 10.07
CA ARG A 201 -3.46 12.53 11.09
C ARG A 201 -4.72 11.75 11.47
N GLU A 202 -5.49 11.34 10.48
CA GLU A 202 -6.74 10.61 10.73
C GLU A 202 -6.48 9.23 11.35
N PHE A 203 -5.47 8.50 10.89
CA PHE A 203 -5.08 7.23 11.48
C PHE A 203 -4.65 7.39 12.95
N LEU A 204 -3.74 8.32 13.25
CA LEU A 204 -3.21 8.58 14.57
C LEU A 204 -4.30 9.10 15.52
N SER A 205 -5.25 9.91 15.02
CA SER A 205 -6.37 10.39 15.81
C SER A 205 -7.24 9.24 16.35
N GLN A 206 -7.38 8.16 15.60
CA GLN A 206 -8.08 6.94 16.05
C GLN A 206 -7.32 6.22 17.18
N GLN A 207 -6.01 6.47 17.30
CA GLN A 207 -5.15 5.94 18.37
C GLN A 207 -5.00 6.92 19.54
N GLY A 208 -5.60 8.10 19.46
CA GLY A 208 -5.44 9.16 20.46
C GLY A 208 -4.06 9.82 20.45
N ILE A 209 -3.33 9.72 19.35
CA ILE A 209 -1.99 10.31 19.17
C ILE A 209 -2.11 11.56 18.29
N ASP A 210 -1.49 12.65 18.74
CA ASP A 210 -1.40 13.88 17.96
C ASP A 210 -0.25 13.80 16.96
N VAL A 211 -0.54 14.03 15.67
CA VAL A 211 0.48 14.08 14.62
C VAL A 211 1.34 15.34 14.69
N GLY A 212 0.89 16.34 15.42
CA GLY A 212 1.48 17.69 15.45
C GLY A 212 1.16 18.50 14.19
N ALA A 213 1.67 19.73 14.15
CA ALA A 213 1.49 20.60 13.00
C ALA A 213 2.22 20.06 11.75
N GLU A 214 1.62 20.25 10.59
CA GLU A 214 2.28 19.95 9.32
C GLU A 214 3.53 20.83 9.17
N SER A 215 4.66 20.20 8.91
CA SER A 215 5.95 20.85 8.73
C SER A 215 6.83 19.95 7.85
N PRO A 216 7.92 20.46 7.26
CA PRO A 216 8.85 19.59 6.54
C PRO A 216 9.29 18.41 7.40
N LEU A 217 9.28 17.22 6.80
CA LEU A 217 9.79 16.02 7.46
C LEU A 217 11.29 16.17 7.71
N PRO A 218 11.80 15.65 8.84
CA PRO A 218 13.21 15.74 9.18
C PRO A 218 14.13 15.09 8.11
N GLU A 219 15.31 15.65 7.92
CA GLU A 219 16.29 15.14 6.95
C GLU A 219 16.77 13.71 7.25
N TYR A 220 16.66 13.27 8.51
CA TYR A 220 17.05 11.91 8.89
C TYR A 220 16.15 10.82 8.27
N PHE A 221 14.98 11.16 7.73
CA PHE A 221 14.20 10.21 6.94
C PHE A 221 14.74 9.98 5.53
N THR A 222 15.65 10.83 5.03
CA THR A 222 15.99 10.88 3.60
C THR A 222 16.68 9.61 3.12
N ARG A 223 17.68 9.10 3.84
CA ARG A 223 18.42 7.90 3.44
C ARG A 223 17.55 6.66 3.57
N TRP A 224 16.91 6.48 4.73
CA TRP A 224 15.96 5.39 4.95
C TRP A 224 14.86 5.37 3.87
N HIS A 225 14.23 6.51 3.61
CA HIS A 225 13.20 6.65 2.58
C HIS A 225 13.75 6.28 1.19
N SER A 226 14.96 6.72 0.85
CA SER A 226 15.59 6.40 -0.43
C SER A 226 15.77 4.89 -0.65
N TYR A 227 16.27 4.17 0.36
CA TYR A 227 16.43 2.71 0.28
C TYR A 227 15.08 1.99 0.23
N VAL A 228 14.11 2.41 1.04
CA VAL A 228 12.74 1.88 0.97
C VAL A 228 12.15 2.11 -0.42
N ALA A 229 12.28 3.29 -1.00
CA ALA A 229 11.76 3.60 -2.33
C ALA A 229 12.41 2.74 -3.43
N ARG A 230 13.72 2.46 -3.35
CA ARG A 230 14.42 1.57 -4.28
C ARG A 230 13.88 0.14 -4.18
N LEU A 231 13.78 -0.41 -2.98
CA LEU A 231 13.23 -1.75 -2.76
C LEU A 231 11.78 -1.85 -3.27
N ARG A 232 10.94 -0.84 -2.98
CA ARG A 232 9.53 -0.84 -3.44
C ARG A 232 9.42 -0.80 -4.96
N LYS A 233 10.34 -0.15 -5.67
CA LYS A 233 10.38 -0.18 -7.14
C LYS A 233 10.71 -1.58 -7.68
N VAL A 234 11.64 -2.30 -7.07
CA VAL A 234 11.95 -3.70 -7.44
C VAL A 234 10.70 -4.57 -7.27
N GLN A 235 10.04 -4.47 -6.13
CA GLN A 235 8.84 -5.25 -5.85
C GLN A 235 7.65 -4.87 -6.73
N ALA A 236 7.49 -3.59 -7.05
CA ALA A 236 6.49 -3.13 -8.00
C ALA A 236 6.73 -3.69 -9.41
N ALA A 237 7.99 -3.73 -9.85
CA ALA A 237 8.35 -4.37 -11.12
C ALA A 237 8.00 -5.88 -11.09
N GLU A 238 8.30 -6.57 -10.01
CA GLU A 238 7.97 -7.99 -9.83
C GLU A 238 6.45 -8.23 -9.84
N CYS A 239 5.68 -7.38 -9.16
CA CYS A 239 4.22 -7.40 -9.20
C CYS A 239 3.67 -7.25 -10.64
N MET A 240 4.22 -6.32 -11.39
CA MET A 240 3.80 -6.09 -12.78
C MET A 240 4.15 -7.26 -13.69
N ILE A 241 5.33 -7.87 -13.51
CA ILE A 241 5.76 -9.05 -14.28
C ILE A 241 4.79 -10.21 -14.04
N VAL A 242 4.51 -10.53 -12.79
CA VAL A 242 3.60 -11.62 -12.40
C VAL A 242 2.21 -11.39 -12.97
N ARG A 243 1.68 -10.17 -12.83
CA ARG A 243 0.31 -9.85 -13.27
C ARG A 243 0.14 -9.72 -14.79
N SER A 244 1.16 -9.24 -15.50
CA SER A 244 1.03 -8.84 -16.91
C SER A 244 1.67 -9.82 -17.90
N LEU A 245 2.61 -10.65 -17.44
CA LEU A 245 3.40 -11.50 -18.31
C LEU A 245 3.17 -13.00 -18.08
N GLY A 246 2.26 -13.36 -17.16
CA GLY A 246 1.92 -14.76 -16.88
C GLY A 246 3.04 -15.55 -16.18
N LEU A 247 4.02 -14.84 -15.62
CA LEU A 247 5.08 -15.43 -14.78
C LEU A 247 4.62 -15.54 -13.33
N THR A 248 5.33 -16.35 -12.55
CA THR A 248 5.10 -16.51 -11.11
C THR A 248 6.22 -15.85 -10.30
N PHE A 249 6.00 -15.72 -8.99
CA PHE A 249 7.07 -15.30 -8.07
C PHE A 249 8.28 -16.20 -8.15
N ASP A 250 8.07 -17.50 -8.28
CA ASP A 250 9.12 -18.54 -8.32
C ASP A 250 9.81 -18.65 -9.69
N SER A 251 9.33 -17.93 -10.72
CA SER A 251 10.01 -17.89 -12.00
C SER A 251 11.42 -17.31 -11.85
N PRO A 252 12.44 -17.90 -12.54
CA PRO A 252 13.82 -17.45 -12.44
C PRO A 252 13.98 -15.96 -12.76
N THR A 253 14.85 -15.28 -12.03
CA THR A 253 15.10 -13.84 -12.24
C THR A 253 15.57 -13.53 -13.66
N ASP A 254 16.45 -14.38 -14.22
CA ASP A 254 16.95 -14.20 -15.58
C ASP A 254 15.83 -14.32 -16.63
N GLU A 255 14.87 -15.23 -16.42
CA GLU A 255 13.69 -15.36 -17.27
C GLU A 255 12.80 -14.11 -17.17
N LYS A 256 12.53 -13.62 -15.97
CA LYS A 256 11.81 -12.38 -15.73
C LYS A 256 12.49 -11.19 -16.43
N MET A 257 13.81 -11.08 -16.30
CA MET A 257 14.60 -10.01 -16.94
C MET A 257 14.57 -10.09 -18.47
N ALA A 258 14.71 -11.27 -19.04
CA ALA A 258 14.67 -11.47 -20.49
C ALA A 258 13.30 -11.05 -21.07
N ILE A 259 12.21 -11.53 -20.50
CA ILE A 259 10.85 -11.21 -20.95
C ILE A 259 10.55 -9.71 -20.80
N MET A 260 10.98 -9.09 -19.68
CA MET A 260 10.83 -7.64 -19.50
C MET A 260 11.63 -6.86 -20.54
N SER A 261 12.88 -7.27 -20.82
CA SER A 261 13.72 -6.63 -21.82
C SER A 261 13.06 -6.65 -23.21
N ASP A 262 12.53 -7.80 -23.60
CA ASP A 262 11.84 -7.95 -24.89
C ASP A 262 10.58 -7.08 -24.96
N ARG A 263 9.84 -6.97 -23.85
CA ARG A 263 8.65 -6.10 -23.76
C ARG A 263 8.99 -4.62 -23.79
N VAL A 264 10.05 -4.19 -23.10
CA VAL A 264 10.50 -2.77 -23.14
C VAL A 264 11.00 -2.42 -24.55
N ALA A 265 11.62 -3.35 -25.27
CA ALA A 265 12.07 -3.16 -26.64
C ALA A 265 10.91 -3.16 -27.67
N SER A 266 9.73 -3.71 -27.32
CA SER A 266 8.55 -3.66 -28.17
C SER A 266 7.83 -2.33 -28.01
N GLU A 267 7.32 -1.74 -29.11
CA GLU A 267 6.59 -0.46 -29.12
C GLU A 267 5.31 -0.50 -28.25
N ASP A 268 4.81 -1.68 -27.91
CA ASP A 268 3.64 -1.89 -27.03
C ASP A 268 3.88 -1.52 -25.56
N PHE A 269 5.12 -1.39 -25.13
CA PHE A 269 5.50 -1.08 -23.75
C PHE A 269 5.73 0.41 -23.47
N GLY A 270 5.38 1.27 -24.39
CA GLY A 270 5.69 2.72 -24.45
C GLY A 270 5.16 3.60 -23.34
N ARG A 271 5.01 3.12 -22.08
CA ARG A 271 4.71 3.99 -20.93
C ARG A 271 5.99 4.23 -20.13
N PRO A 272 6.41 5.50 -19.93
CA PRO A 272 7.61 5.86 -19.16
C PRO A 272 7.69 5.23 -17.75
N VAL A 273 6.53 4.94 -17.17
CA VAL A 273 6.41 4.29 -15.86
C VAL A 273 7.00 2.87 -15.88
N PHE A 274 6.66 2.07 -16.88
CA PHE A 274 7.16 0.69 -17.01
C PHE A 274 8.68 0.64 -17.22
N GLU A 275 9.21 1.56 -18.04
CA GLU A 275 10.64 1.68 -18.25
C GLU A 275 11.38 2.03 -16.93
N SER A 276 10.81 2.90 -16.10
CA SER A 276 11.37 3.26 -14.80
C SER A 276 11.42 2.05 -13.86
N PHE A 277 10.37 1.23 -13.80
CA PHE A 277 10.34 0.01 -13.00
C PHE A 277 11.30 -1.05 -13.53
N TYR A 278 11.36 -1.25 -14.84
CA TYR A 278 12.32 -2.16 -15.46
C TYR A 278 13.77 -1.79 -15.14
N ARG A 279 14.14 -0.52 -15.32
CA ARG A 279 15.48 -0.03 -14.98
C ARG A 279 15.82 -0.26 -13.51
N ALA A 280 14.87 -0.01 -12.59
CA ALA A 280 15.05 -0.27 -11.18
C ALA A 280 15.22 -1.78 -10.90
N TYR A 281 14.42 -2.62 -11.55
CA TYR A 281 14.51 -4.07 -11.40
C TYR A 281 15.87 -4.62 -11.85
N VAL A 282 16.35 -4.22 -13.02
CA VAL A 282 17.68 -4.63 -13.53
C VAL A 282 18.79 -4.16 -12.61
N ALA A 283 18.72 -2.92 -12.10
CA ALA A 283 19.76 -2.34 -11.27
C ALA A 283 19.79 -2.90 -9.84
N ASP A 284 18.65 -3.07 -9.23
CA ASP A 284 18.53 -3.30 -7.79
C ASP A 284 18.12 -4.75 -7.43
N LYS A 285 17.48 -5.52 -8.33
CA LYS A 285 17.07 -6.91 -8.04
C LYS A 285 18.25 -7.82 -7.65
N PRO A 286 19.42 -7.76 -8.32
CA PRO A 286 20.58 -8.54 -7.89
C PRO A 286 21.10 -8.18 -6.49
N HIS A 287 20.77 -6.99 -6.00
CA HIS A 287 21.18 -6.44 -4.71
C HIS A 287 20.03 -6.32 -3.70
N GLU A 288 18.93 -7.01 -3.92
CA GLU A 288 17.72 -6.89 -3.10
C GLU A 288 17.99 -7.18 -1.61
N GLU A 289 18.77 -8.22 -1.28
CA GLU A 289 19.14 -8.52 0.10
C GLU A 289 20.04 -7.45 0.73
N GLU A 290 20.91 -6.83 -0.05
CA GLU A 290 21.69 -5.68 0.40
C GLU A 290 20.80 -4.46 0.70
N LEU A 291 19.76 -4.22 -0.11
CA LEU A 291 18.80 -3.16 0.15
C LEU A 291 18.05 -3.36 1.47
N TYR A 292 17.65 -4.58 1.81
CA TYR A 292 17.05 -4.86 3.11
C TYR A 292 18.00 -4.53 4.25
N SER A 293 19.28 -4.90 4.14
CA SER A 293 20.30 -4.59 5.15
C SER A 293 20.54 -3.09 5.29
N LEU A 294 20.59 -2.35 4.17
CA LEU A 294 20.75 -0.88 4.17
C LEU A 294 19.54 -0.16 4.76
N ILE A 295 18.33 -0.68 4.56
CA ILE A 295 17.11 -0.15 5.17
C ILE A 295 17.16 -0.32 6.68
N ASP A 296 17.54 -1.51 7.16
CA ASP A 296 17.65 -1.78 8.59
C ASP A 296 18.73 -0.91 9.24
N GLU A 297 19.91 -0.79 8.62
CA GLU A 297 20.99 0.06 9.11
C GLU A 297 20.59 1.55 9.15
N ALA A 298 19.95 2.05 8.08
CA ALA A 298 19.49 3.43 8.05
C ALA A 298 18.38 3.67 9.11
N TYR A 299 17.51 2.70 9.34
CA TYR A 299 16.49 2.81 10.38
C TYR A 299 17.13 2.92 11.77
N GLU A 300 18.09 2.04 12.09
CA GLU A 300 18.80 2.09 13.39
C GLU A 300 19.56 3.40 13.59
N ASN A 301 20.27 3.87 12.58
CA ASN A 301 21.15 5.04 12.70
C ASN A 301 20.43 6.39 12.61
N GLU A 302 19.33 6.45 11.90
CA GLU A 302 18.63 7.73 11.58
C GLU A 302 17.31 7.87 12.31
N ILE A 303 16.64 6.75 12.64
CA ILE A 303 15.30 6.76 13.18
C ILE A 303 15.25 6.28 14.63
N MET A 304 15.98 5.24 15.03
CA MET A 304 16.01 4.75 16.42
C MET A 304 16.87 5.63 17.33
#